data_5d56053605824ae0d2ba861e16537342
#
_entry.id   5d56053605824ae0d2ba861e16537342
#
_cell.length_a   1.000
_cell.length_b   1.000
_cell.length_c   1.000
_cell.angle_alpha   90.00
_cell.angle_beta   90.00
_cell.angle_gamma   90.00
#
_symmetry.space_group_name_H-M   'P 1'
#
loop_
_entity.id
_entity.type
_entity.pdbx_description
1 polymer ?
#
loop_
_entity_poly.entity_id
_entity_poly.type
_entity_poly.pdbx_seq_one_letter_code
_entity_poly.pdbx_strand_id
1 'polypeptide(L)'
;MPVNPADLDRAQRALAAALDGSGPPVEFAEDGRAILRPEAADPAAGGAEGVVAVVRTSGSTGTPKQTLLTRDALTASAEATAARIGGEGQWLLAVGPHYVAGLAVLSRSIAAGTTPAALEPGPFTAQSFAAAVDRMERGTGFRALSLVPTQLTRLLLPGSSGSSTDGPGPIAGFGGAAVDALRTFDAILVGGASVPRRLRDAAAEAGLRIHLTYGMSETCGGCVYDGVPLDGVTAELVHDPASGVPRLRLAGPMVSPGYFDDPERTHAHFGVGTEADPDARWYLTEDTGTVEGAPGAPGGQRLAVTGRVDDVINTGGMKVSAAAIQRVLESLPGVHAAFAGSVPDLEWGQRVCAAVVPEAEGAFSEAAARASIRDRLGPPAVPKQWLVVDALPLLPNGKTDRQDLLARFTPPL
;
A
#
# COMPACT_ATOMS: atom_id res chain seq x y z
N MET A 1 3.57 14.11 -4.35
CA MET A 1 3.01 15.46 -4.60
C MET A 1 2.00 15.36 -5.73
N PRO A 2 0.94 16.18 -5.75
CA PRO A 2 0.00 16.24 -6.87
C PRO A 2 0.72 16.73 -8.13
N VAL A 3 0.34 16.20 -9.28
CA VAL A 3 0.95 16.49 -10.58
C VAL A 3 0.20 17.66 -11.23
N ASN A 4 0.93 18.64 -11.76
CA ASN A 4 0.31 19.73 -12.54
C ASN A 4 -0.49 19.13 -13.72
N PRO A 5 -1.72 19.64 -14.03
CA PRO A 5 -2.53 19.15 -15.15
C PRO A 5 -1.80 19.05 -16.50
N ALA A 6 -0.92 20.02 -16.83
CA ALA A 6 -0.12 19.97 -18.05
C ALA A 6 0.95 18.86 -18.05
N ASP A 7 1.48 18.51 -16.88
CA ASP A 7 2.44 17.42 -16.70
C ASP A 7 1.72 16.08 -16.69
N LEU A 8 0.49 16.02 -16.17
CA LEU A 8 -0.38 14.84 -16.21
C LEU A 8 -0.67 14.41 -17.65
N ASP A 9 -1.06 15.34 -18.51
CA ASP A 9 -1.34 15.07 -19.92
C ASP A 9 -0.08 14.57 -20.66
N ARG A 10 1.10 15.14 -20.36
CA ARG A 10 2.38 14.64 -20.86
C ARG A 10 2.72 13.24 -20.32
N ALA A 11 2.50 13.00 -19.05
CA ALA A 11 2.72 11.71 -18.43
C ALA A 11 1.82 10.62 -19.03
N GLN A 12 0.52 10.93 -19.23
CA GLN A 12 -0.42 10.01 -19.84
C GLN A 12 -0.03 9.70 -21.29
N ARG A 13 0.32 10.71 -22.10
CA ARG A 13 0.79 10.48 -23.48
C ARG A 13 2.06 9.65 -23.55
N ALA A 14 3.03 9.91 -22.67
CA ALA A 14 4.27 9.14 -22.64
C ALA A 14 4.03 7.65 -22.29
N LEU A 15 3.17 7.39 -21.30
CA LEU A 15 2.80 6.01 -20.96
C LEU A 15 1.96 5.37 -22.07
N ALA A 16 1.05 6.10 -22.71
CA ALA A 16 0.25 5.59 -23.83
C ALA A 16 1.16 5.18 -25.01
N ALA A 17 2.14 6.02 -25.37
CA ALA A 17 3.11 5.70 -26.42
C ALA A 17 3.98 4.48 -26.06
N ALA A 18 4.36 4.29 -24.81
CA ALA A 18 5.04 3.06 -24.38
C ALA A 18 4.10 1.83 -24.47
N LEU A 19 2.85 1.98 -24.05
CA LEU A 19 1.85 0.91 -24.10
C LEU A 19 1.47 0.49 -25.52
N ASP A 20 1.39 1.40 -26.50
CA ASP A 20 1.10 1.06 -27.90
C ASP A 20 2.35 0.70 -28.73
N GLY A 21 3.55 0.87 -28.14
CA GLY A 21 4.84 0.52 -28.76
C GLY A 21 5.40 1.61 -29.68
N SER A 22 4.78 2.82 -29.72
CA SER A 22 5.30 3.95 -30.47
C SER A 22 6.36 4.76 -29.73
N GLY A 23 6.52 4.53 -28.43
CA GLY A 23 7.51 5.17 -27.57
C GLY A 23 8.27 4.19 -26.65
N PRO A 24 9.39 4.64 -26.08
CA PRO A 24 10.18 3.84 -25.15
C PRO A 24 9.48 3.71 -23.77
N PRO A 25 9.92 2.75 -22.93
CA PRO A 25 9.49 2.67 -21.53
C PRO A 25 9.68 3.99 -20.78
N VAL A 26 8.82 4.21 -19.78
CA VAL A 26 8.82 5.43 -18.99
C VAL A 26 9.05 5.15 -17.50
N GLU A 27 9.69 6.06 -16.83
CA GLU A 27 9.75 6.19 -15.38
C GLU A 27 9.21 7.57 -15.01
N PHE A 28 8.49 7.69 -13.92
CA PHE A 28 8.00 9.00 -13.47
C PHE A 28 8.84 9.53 -12.30
N ALA A 29 9.24 10.79 -12.39
CA ALA A 29 9.84 11.52 -11.28
C ALA A 29 8.76 11.92 -10.25
N GLU A 30 9.18 12.34 -9.06
CA GLU A 30 8.26 12.77 -7.98
C GLU A 30 7.38 13.97 -8.39
N ASP A 31 7.86 14.81 -9.29
CA ASP A 31 7.11 15.94 -9.87
C ASP A 31 6.12 15.51 -10.97
N GLY A 32 6.07 14.23 -11.30
CA GLY A 32 5.22 13.65 -12.34
C GLY A 32 5.79 13.70 -13.75
N ARG A 33 6.99 14.25 -13.94
CA ARG A 33 7.66 14.32 -15.24
C ARG A 33 8.06 12.91 -15.70
N ALA A 34 7.75 12.58 -16.96
CA ALA A 34 8.18 11.33 -17.57
C ALA A 34 9.68 11.39 -17.93
N ILE A 35 10.38 10.33 -17.57
CA ILE A 35 11.77 10.05 -17.90
C ILE A 35 11.75 8.84 -18.84
N LEU A 36 12.32 8.97 -20.03
CA LEU A 36 12.36 7.87 -21.00
C LEU A 36 13.46 6.87 -20.61
N ARG A 37 13.14 5.60 -20.64
CA ARG A 37 14.00 4.47 -20.20
C ARG A 37 14.13 3.41 -21.28
N PRO A 38 14.66 3.73 -22.48
CA PRO A 38 14.75 2.78 -23.60
C PRO A 38 15.52 1.51 -23.23
N GLU A 39 16.52 1.60 -22.35
CA GLU A 39 17.32 0.49 -21.86
C GLU A 39 16.50 -0.53 -21.03
N ALA A 40 15.38 -0.12 -20.46
CA ALA A 40 14.55 -1.04 -19.68
C ALA A 40 13.82 -2.09 -20.52
N ALA A 41 13.68 -1.88 -21.83
CA ALA A 41 13.13 -2.87 -22.77
C ALA A 41 14.22 -3.74 -23.42
N ASP A 42 15.50 -3.49 -23.13
CA ASP A 42 16.62 -4.25 -23.70
C ASP A 42 17.16 -5.29 -22.68
N PRO A 43 16.95 -6.60 -22.92
CA PRO A 43 17.51 -7.64 -22.06
C PRO A 43 19.04 -7.60 -21.95
N ALA A 44 19.76 -7.13 -22.98
CA ALA A 44 21.21 -7.01 -22.95
C ALA A 44 21.68 -5.86 -22.04
N ALA A 45 20.82 -4.88 -21.77
CA ALA A 45 21.07 -3.78 -20.84
C ALA A 45 20.50 -4.02 -19.42
N GLY A 46 20.12 -5.26 -19.10
CA GLY A 46 19.53 -5.60 -17.80
C GLY A 46 18.01 -5.33 -17.69
N GLY A 47 17.35 -5.01 -18.81
CA GLY A 47 15.91 -4.87 -18.93
C GLY A 47 15.19 -6.18 -19.25
N ALA A 48 13.95 -6.09 -19.74
CA ALA A 48 13.17 -7.21 -20.21
C ALA A 48 12.28 -6.84 -21.39
N GLU A 49 11.99 -7.80 -22.26
CA GLU A 49 11.11 -7.62 -23.40
C GLU A 49 9.69 -7.24 -22.95
N GLY A 50 9.05 -6.35 -23.70
CA GLY A 50 7.68 -5.89 -23.44
C GLY A 50 7.52 -4.91 -22.27
N VAL A 51 8.62 -4.48 -21.64
CA VAL A 51 8.60 -3.45 -20.60
C VAL A 51 8.13 -2.12 -21.17
N VAL A 52 7.24 -1.46 -20.47
CA VAL A 52 6.66 -0.15 -20.82
C VAL A 52 6.84 0.88 -19.71
N ALA A 53 7.11 0.43 -18.49
CA ALA A 53 7.38 1.34 -17.37
C ALA A 53 8.34 0.76 -16.34
N VAL A 54 9.00 1.66 -15.61
CA VAL A 54 9.86 1.34 -14.46
C VAL A 54 9.34 2.08 -13.24
N VAL A 55 9.21 1.37 -12.11
CA VAL A 55 8.84 1.97 -10.83
C VAL A 55 9.97 1.80 -9.82
N ARG A 56 10.42 2.92 -9.23
CA ARG A 56 11.39 2.89 -8.14
C ARG A 56 10.70 2.77 -6.79
N THR A 57 11.18 1.87 -5.96
CA THR A 57 10.73 1.75 -4.58
C THR A 57 11.91 1.78 -3.64
N SER A 58 11.75 2.43 -2.48
CA SER A 58 12.76 2.41 -1.42
C SER A 58 12.95 0.97 -0.92
N GLY A 59 14.10 0.39 -1.21
CA GLY A 59 14.48 -0.91 -0.65
C GLY A 59 14.83 -0.79 0.84
N SER A 60 14.56 -1.83 1.63
CA SER A 60 14.99 -1.94 3.03
C SER A 60 16.53 -1.88 3.18
N THR A 61 17.27 -2.13 2.11
CA THR A 61 18.74 -2.13 2.03
C THR A 61 19.35 -0.78 1.62
N GLY A 62 18.54 0.27 1.47
CA GLY A 62 19.00 1.62 1.09
C GLY A 62 19.15 1.86 -0.43
N THR A 63 19.32 0.82 -1.25
CA THR A 63 19.33 0.94 -2.71
C THR A 63 17.91 0.78 -3.26
N PRO A 64 17.37 1.78 -3.99
CA PRO A 64 16.03 1.66 -4.55
C PRO A 64 15.94 0.51 -5.55
N LYS A 65 14.90 -0.31 -5.42
CA LYS A 65 14.54 -1.32 -6.41
C LYS A 65 13.91 -0.65 -7.63
N GLN A 66 14.23 -1.12 -8.83
CA GLN A 66 13.66 -0.65 -10.09
C GLN A 66 12.81 -1.78 -10.70
N THR A 67 11.53 -1.83 -10.38
CA THR A 67 10.63 -2.87 -10.85
C THR A 67 10.24 -2.61 -12.30
N LEU A 68 10.42 -3.63 -13.16
CA LEU A 68 10.05 -3.59 -14.56
C LEU A 68 8.57 -3.93 -14.73
N LEU A 69 7.81 -3.11 -15.43
CA LEU A 69 6.39 -3.34 -15.69
C LEU A 69 6.17 -3.54 -17.19
N THR A 70 5.64 -4.70 -17.56
CA THR A 70 5.33 -5.01 -18.96
C THR A 70 3.93 -4.52 -19.33
N ARG A 71 3.70 -4.33 -20.63
CA ARG A 71 2.38 -4.03 -21.20
C ARG A 71 1.34 -5.05 -20.73
N ASP A 72 1.64 -6.34 -20.92
CA ASP A 72 0.71 -7.42 -20.62
C ASP A 72 0.33 -7.46 -19.14
N ALA A 73 1.32 -7.26 -18.25
CA ALA A 73 1.07 -7.25 -16.81
C ALA A 73 0.22 -6.05 -16.37
N LEU A 74 0.45 -4.86 -16.95
CA LEU A 74 -0.38 -3.68 -16.67
C LEU A 74 -1.80 -3.83 -17.22
N THR A 75 -1.95 -4.42 -18.41
CA THR A 75 -3.25 -4.71 -19.03
C THR A 75 -4.04 -5.70 -18.18
N ALA A 76 -3.43 -6.83 -17.81
CA ALA A 76 -4.06 -7.82 -16.96
C ALA A 76 -4.50 -7.23 -15.59
N SER A 77 -3.64 -6.37 -14.99
CA SER A 77 -3.99 -5.65 -13.75
C SER A 77 -5.17 -4.70 -13.94
N ALA A 78 -5.25 -4.00 -15.07
CA ALA A 78 -6.34 -3.07 -15.35
C ALA A 78 -7.67 -3.81 -15.56
N GLU A 79 -7.68 -4.86 -16.39
CA GLU A 79 -8.85 -5.69 -16.68
C GLU A 79 -9.40 -6.38 -15.43
N ALA A 80 -8.53 -7.05 -14.66
CA ALA A 80 -8.93 -7.72 -13.43
C ALA A 80 -9.45 -6.74 -12.37
N THR A 81 -8.88 -5.52 -12.31
CA THR A 81 -9.41 -4.46 -11.45
C THR A 81 -10.80 -4.02 -11.91
N ALA A 82 -11.00 -3.73 -13.20
CA ALA A 82 -12.28 -3.29 -13.75
C ALA A 82 -13.38 -4.34 -13.51
N ALA A 83 -13.08 -5.60 -13.75
CA ALA A 83 -14.00 -6.72 -13.44
C ALA A 83 -14.37 -6.75 -11.95
N ARG A 84 -13.40 -6.57 -11.04
CA ARG A 84 -13.63 -6.63 -9.60
C ARG A 84 -14.43 -5.45 -9.05
N ILE A 85 -14.20 -4.21 -9.55
CA ILE A 85 -14.90 -3.01 -9.07
C ILE A 85 -16.21 -2.72 -9.83
N GLY A 86 -16.48 -3.46 -10.89
CA GLY A 86 -17.74 -3.40 -11.63
C GLY A 86 -17.77 -2.37 -12.76
N GLY A 87 -16.61 -1.87 -13.22
CA GLY A 87 -16.60 -0.95 -14.37
C GLY A 87 -15.26 -0.30 -14.64
N GLU A 88 -15.22 0.37 -15.77
CA GLU A 88 -14.12 1.23 -16.24
C GLU A 88 -14.63 2.64 -16.43
N GLY A 89 -13.77 3.64 -16.24
CA GLY A 89 -14.17 5.03 -16.43
C GLY A 89 -13.11 6.03 -15.98
N GLN A 90 -13.57 7.17 -15.52
CA GLN A 90 -12.70 8.27 -15.14
C GLN A 90 -12.11 8.06 -13.73
N TRP A 91 -10.81 8.21 -13.63
CA TRP A 91 -10.07 8.11 -12.36
C TRP A 91 -9.67 9.48 -11.84
N LEU A 92 -9.58 9.62 -10.51
CA LEU A 92 -8.89 10.73 -9.87
C LEU A 92 -7.49 10.28 -9.43
N LEU A 93 -6.45 10.95 -9.93
CA LEU A 93 -5.06 10.74 -9.56
C LEU A 93 -4.76 11.50 -8.25
N ALA A 94 -4.87 10.80 -7.13
CA ALA A 94 -4.56 11.34 -5.80
C ALA A 94 -3.19 10.89 -5.26
N VAL A 95 -2.56 9.93 -5.93
CA VAL A 95 -1.22 9.40 -5.63
C VAL A 95 -0.30 9.66 -6.82
N GLY A 96 0.92 10.13 -6.58
CA GLY A 96 1.85 10.47 -7.65
C GLY A 96 2.16 9.28 -8.59
N PRO A 97 2.37 9.52 -9.90
CA PRO A 97 2.60 8.46 -10.89
C PRO A 97 3.95 7.75 -10.75
N HIS A 98 4.88 8.29 -9.96
CA HIS A 98 6.13 7.62 -9.59
C HIS A 98 5.92 6.44 -8.62
N TYR A 99 4.73 6.34 -7.99
CA TYR A 99 4.29 5.15 -7.27
C TYR A 99 3.44 4.27 -8.19
N VAL A 100 3.52 2.96 -8.01
CA VAL A 100 2.73 2.01 -8.81
C VAL A 100 1.23 2.28 -8.74
N ALA A 101 0.71 2.76 -7.62
CA ALA A 101 -0.71 3.09 -7.48
C ALA A 101 -1.14 4.25 -8.42
N GLY A 102 -0.30 5.27 -8.56
CA GLY A 102 -0.56 6.38 -9.48
C GLY A 102 -0.33 5.99 -10.95
N LEU A 103 0.71 5.21 -11.24
CA LEU A 103 0.95 4.66 -12.56
C LEU A 103 -0.23 3.77 -13.01
N ALA A 104 -0.76 2.94 -12.11
CA ALA A 104 -1.94 2.12 -12.39
C ALA A 104 -3.19 2.95 -12.69
N VAL A 105 -3.37 4.12 -12.04
CA VAL A 105 -4.43 5.07 -12.40
C VAL A 105 -4.26 5.56 -13.84
N LEU A 106 -3.04 5.94 -14.25
CA LEU A 106 -2.78 6.35 -15.65
C LEU A 106 -3.05 5.21 -16.63
N SER A 107 -2.55 4.01 -16.36
CA SER A 107 -2.74 2.82 -17.21
C SER A 107 -4.23 2.48 -17.38
N ARG A 108 -5.00 2.47 -16.29
CA ARG A 108 -6.46 2.20 -16.31
C ARG A 108 -7.23 3.29 -17.04
N SER A 109 -6.82 4.57 -16.90
CA SER A 109 -7.44 5.66 -17.65
C SER A 109 -7.18 5.54 -19.16
N ILE A 110 -5.96 5.12 -19.55
CA ILE A 110 -5.62 4.85 -20.96
C ILE A 110 -6.47 3.69 -21.49
N ALA A 111 -6.57 2.59 -20.75
CA ALA A 111 -7.38 1.43 -21.13
C ALA A 111 -8.87 1.79 -21.30
N ALA A 112 -9.41 2.64 -20.43
CA ALA A 112 -10.78 3.13 -20.48
C ALA A 112 -11.00 4.25 -21.52
N GLY A 113 -9.96 4.71 -22.22
CA GLY A 113 -10.05 5.84 -23.15
C GLY A 113 -10.40 7.17 -22.50
N THR A 114 -10.07 7.34 -21.20
CA THR A 114 -10.40 8.54 -20.41
C THR A 114 -9.14 9.33 -20.03
N THR A 115 -9.35 10.60 -19.66
CA THR A 115 -8.31 11.41 -19.04
C THR A 115 -8.56 11.47 -17.54
N PRO A 116 -7.59 11.08 -16.69
CA PRO A 116 -7.76 11.18 -15.25
C PRO A 116 -7.81 12.66 -14.82
N ALA A 117 -8.61 12.95 -13.81
CA ALA A 117 -8.49 14.22 -13.09
C ALA A 117 -7.32 14.15 -12.10
N ALA A 118 -6.74 15.28 -11.71
CA ALA A 118 -5.68 15.34 -10.71
C ALA A 118 -5.93 16.42 -9.67
N LEU A 119 -5.32 16.25 -8.52
CA LEU A 119 -5.22 17.29 -7.51
C LEU A 119 -4.30 18.42 -7.99
N GLU A 120 -4.62 19.67 -7.63
CA GLU A 120 -3.69 20.78 -7.83
C GLU A 120 -2.40 20.60 -7.00
N PRO A 121 -1.25 21.13 -7.48
CA PRO A 121 -0.03 21.13 -6.69
C PRO A 121 -0.23 21.76 -5.32
N GLY A 122 0.24 21.06 -4.27
CA GLY A 122 0.10 21.54 -2.89
C GLY A 122 -0.16 20.38 -1.90
N PRO A 123 -0.50 20.71 -0.65
CA PRO A 123 -0.84 19.72 0.35
C PRO A 123 -2.17 19.03 0.02
N PHE A 124 -2.25 17.75 0.35
CA PHE A 124 -3.50 17.00 0.29
C PHE A 124 -4.41 17.43 1.44
N THR A 125 -5.51 18.13 1.12
CA THR A 125 -6.52 18.61 2.08
C THR A 125 -7.91 18.22 1.60
N ALA A 126 -8.90 18.25 2.51
CA ALA A 126 -10.31 18.05 2.18
C ALA A 126 -10.79 19.03 1.11
N GLN A 127 -10.34 20.29 1.17
CA GLN A 127 -10.69 21.33 0.20
C GLN A 127 -10.08 21.07 -1.18
N SER A 128 -8.75 20.75 -1.25
CA SER A 128 -8.10 20.46 -2.52
C SER A 128 -8.67 19.20 -3.18
N PHE A 129 -9.08 18.22 -2.37
CA PHE A 129 -9.74 17.01 -2.85
C PHE A 129 -11.13 17.32 -3.44
N ALA A 130 -12.00 18.03 -2.71
CA ALA A 130 -13.34 18.37 -3.19
C ALA A 130 -13.27 19.21 -4.49
N ALA A 131 -12.36 20.18 -4.54
CA ALA A 131 -12.14 20.98 -5.76
C ALA A 131 -11.66 20.15 -6.96
N ALA A 132 -10.86 19.11 -6.73
CA ALA A 132 -10.45 18.19 -7.80
C ALA A 132 -11.62 17.34 -8.31
N VAL A 133 -12.46 16.85 -7.40
CA VAL A 133 -13.68 16.09 -7.74
C VAL A 133 -14.67 16.93 -8.52
N ASP A 134 -14.83 18.22 -8.19
CA ASP A 134 -15.71 19.14 -8.92
C ASP A 134 -15.25 19.40 -10.38
N ARG A 135 -13.95 19.22 -10.67
CA ARG A 135 -13.41 19.33 -12.04
C ARG A 135 -13.53 18.04 -12.85
N MET A 136 -13.86 16.91 -12.21
CA MET A 136 -14.14 15.68 -12.95
C MET A 136 -15.38 15.87 -13.84
N GLU A 137 -15.37 15.22 -15.00
CA GLU A 137 -16.51 15.28 -15.91
C GLU A 137 -17.78 14.81 -15.20
N ARG A 138 -18.81 15.64 -15.27
CA ARG A 138 -20.15 15.34 -14.76
C ARG A 138 -20.90 14.53 -15.81
N GLY A 139 -20.92 13.22 -15.68
CA GLY A 139 -21.59 12.31 -16.58
C GLY A 139 -22.11 11.07 -15.88
N THR A 140 -22.73 10.18 -16.63
CA THR A 140 -23.22 8.88 -16.15
C THR A 140 -22.14 7.80 -16.16
N GLY A 141 -20.86 8.16 -16.39
CA GLY A 141 -19.74 7.25 -16.47
C GLY A 141 -19.25 6.80 -15.08
N PHE A 142 -18.64 5.64 -15.06
CA PHE A 142 -18.01 5.06 -13.86
C PHE A 142 -16.86 5.96 -13.37
N ARG A 143 -16.80 6.19 -12.06
CA ARG A 143 -15.78 7.03 -11.41
C ARG A 143 -15.05 6.26 -10.34
N ALA A 144 -13.72 6.27 -10.40
CA ALA A 144 -12.89 5.56 -9.47
C ALA A 144 -11.79 6.43 -8.86
N LEU A 145 -11.32 6.03 -7.68
CA LEU A 145 -10.34 6.75 -6.90
C LEU A 145 -9.37 5.75 -6.25
N SER A 146 -8.09 6.11 -6.17
CA SER A 146 -7.10 5.35 -5.40
C SER A 146 -6.49 6.24 -4.32
N LEU A 147 -6.54 5.81 -3.07
CA LEU A 147 -6.05 6.52 -1.88
C LEU A 147 -5.12 5.64 -1.05
N VAL A 148 -4.24 6.29 -0.30
CA VAL A 148 -3.58 5.65 0.85
C VAL A 148 -4.39 5.89 2.12
N PRO A 149 -4.25 5.03 3.16
CA PRO A 149 -5.04 5.15 4.40
C PRO A 149 -4.97 6.53 5.06
N THR A 150 -3.80 7.16 5.05
CA THR A 150 -3.60 8.51 5.62
C THR A 150 -4.39 9.60 4.88
N GLN A 151 -4.58 9.47 3.56
CA GLN A 151 -5.42 10.38 2.78
C GLN A 151 -6.90 10.19 3.15
N LEU A 152 -7.37 8.95 3.21
CA LEU A 152 -8.74 8.65 3.62
C LEU A 152 -9.02 9.13 5.05
N THR A 153 -8.07 8.95 5.97
CA THR A 153 -8.18 9.48 7.35
C THR A 153 -8.39 11.00 7.36
N ARG A 154 -7.60 11.75 6.58
CA ARG A 154 -7.73 13.21 6.49
C ARG A 154 -9.08 13.68 5.93
N LEU A 155 -9.72 12.87 5.08
CA LEU A 155 -11.02 13.19 4.51
C LEU A 155 -12.19 12.84 5.42
N LEU A 156 -12.08 11.73 6.19
CA LEU A 156 -13.16 11.21 7.03
C LEU A 156 -13.07 11.66 8.49
N LEU A 157 -11.87 11.88 9.01
CA LEU A 157 -11.59 12.15 10.41
C LEU A 157 -10.80 13.47 10.55
N PRO A 158 -11.36 14.62 10.14
CA PRO A 158 -10.69 15.92 10.27
C PRO A 158 -10.39 16.21 11.74
N GLY A 159 -9.15 16.61 12.05
CA GLY A 159 -8.66 16.84 13.42
C GLY A 159 -7.73 15.73 13.96
N SER A 160 -7.61 14.60 13.27
CA SER A 160 -6.64 13.54 13.62
C SER A 160 -5.20 13.82 13.13
N SER A 161 -4.98 14.86 12.33
CA SER A 161 -3.64 15.31 11.92
C SER A 161 -3.20 16.44 12.86
N GLY A 162 -2.14 16.19 13.64
CA GLY A 162 -1.62 17.05 14.72
C GLY A 162 -1.09 18.43 14.33
N SER A 163 -1.91 19.27 13.70
CA SER A 163 -1.57 20.65 13.39
C SER A 163 -2.72 21.65 13.65
N SER A 164 -3.73 21.30 14.44
CA SER A 164 -4.69 22.30 14.93
C SER A 164 -4.67 22.33 16.46
N THR A 165 -4.49 23.53 17.01
CA THR A 165 -4.52 23.87 18.43
C THR A 165 -5.90 23.69 19.09
N ASP A 166 -6.88 23.24 18.32
CA ASP A 166 -8.21 22.87 18.83
C ASP A 166 -8.27 21.36 19.00
N GLY A 167 -8.43 20.90 20.24
CA GLY A 167 -8.53 19.49 20.60
C GLY A 167 -9.61 18.74 19.80
N PRO A 168 -9.64 17.40 19.86
CA PRO A 168 -10.60 16.60 19.11
C PRO A 168 -12.02 16.96 19.56
N GLY A 169 -12.67 17.78 18.75
CA GLY A 169 -14.11 18.01 18.88
C GLY A 169 -14.87 16.70 18.66
N PRO A 170 -16.08 16.56 19.21
CA PRO A 170 -16.92 15.40 18.94
C PRO A 170 -17.03 15.23 17.42
N ILE A 171 -17.02 13.98 16.95
CA ILE A 171 -17.21 13.59 15.55
C ILE A 171 -18.48 14.30 15.06
N ALA A 172 -18.29 15.49 14.48
CA ALA A 172 -19.38 16.21 13.82
C ALA A 172 -19.80 15.28 12.67
N GLY A 173 -21.07 14.97 12.59
CA GLY A 173 -21.61 13.96 11.68
C GLY A 173 -21.00 14.05 10.30
N PHE A 174 -20.82 12.91 9.63
CA PHE A 174 -20.18 12.72 8.32
C PHE A 174 -20.82 13.63 7.23
N GLY A 175 -20.64 14.92 7.32
CA GLY A 175 -21.21 15.95 6.46
C GLY A 175 -20.18 17.04 6.21
N GLY A 176 -19.53 16.94 5.07
CA GLY A 176 -18.63 17.97 4.58
C GLY A 176 -18.36 17.71 3.10
N ALA A 177 -18.03 18.77 2.35
CA ALA A 177 -17.80 18.71 0.92
C ALA A 177 -16.89 17.54 0.47
N ALA A 178 -15.91 17.15 1.30
CA ALA A 178 -15.00 16.04 1.01
C ALA A 178 -15.71 14.67 1.09
N VAL A 179 -16.57 14.47 2.09
CA VAL A 179 -17.34 13.21 2.23
C VAL A 179 -18.39 13.10 1.13
N ASP A 180 -19.05 14.20 0.80
CA ASP A 180 -19.99 14.23 -0.31
C ASP A 180 -19.30 13.98 -1.66
N ALA A 181 -18.09 14.52 -1.84
CA ALA A 181 -17.25 14.23 -2.99
C ALA A 181 -16.84 12.74 -3.04
N LEU A 182 -16.47 12.12 -1.91
CA LEU A 182 -16.15 10.68 -1.86
C LEU A 182 -17.35 9.80 -2.25
N ARG A 183 -18.57 10.18 -1.88
CA ARG A 183 -19.79 9.46 -2.23
C ARG A 183 -20.10 9.44 -3.73
N THR A 184 -19.48 10.35 -4.51
CA THR A 184 -19.67 10.39 -5.96
C THR A 184 -18.86 9.33 -6.72
N PHE A 185 -17.98 8.60 -6.06
CA PHE A 185 -17.20 7.53 -6.68
C PHE A 185 -17.94 6.19 -6.60
N ASP A 186 -17.89 5.43 -7.70
CA ASP A 186 -18.40 4.08 -7.77
C ASP A 186 -17.49 3.08 -7.07
N ALA A 187 -16.18 3.33 -7.07
CA ALA A 187 -15.20 2.54 -6.33
C ALA A 187 -14.07 3.42 -5.78
N ILE A 188 -13.68 3.14 -4.53
CA ILE A 188 -12.54 3.78 -3.87
C ILE A 188 -11.57 2.68 -3.44
N LEU A 189 -10.40 2.62 -4.09
CA LEU A 189 -9.35 1.69 -3.74
C LEU A 189 -8.49 2.27 -2.61
N VAL A 190 -8.30 1.52 -1.53
CA VAL A 190 -7.48 1.95 -0.40
C VAL A 190 -6.40 0.92 -0.15
N GLY A 191 -5.14 1.31 -0.33
CA GLY A 191 -4.02 0.38 -0.24
C GLY A 191 -2.69 1.03 0.12
N GLY A 192 -1.61 0.25 0.00
CA GLY A 192 -0.24 0.69 0.29
C GLY A 192 0.16 0.63 1.76
N ALA A 193 -0.78 0.51 2.68
CA ALA A 193 -0.56 0.25 4.11
C ALA A 193 -1.79 -0.42 4.73
N SER A 194 -1.65 -0.91 5.97
CA SER A 194 -2.78 -1.43 6.75
C SER A 194 -3.83 -0.34 6.99
N VAL A 195 -5.11 -0.71 6.84
CA VAL A 195 -6.25 0.19 7.09
C VAL A 195 -6.82 -0.12 8.47
N PRO A 196 -6.71 0.78 9.46
CA PRO A 196 -7.24 0.57 10.80
C PRO A 196 -8.75 0.28 10.77
N ARG A 197 -9.21 -0.55 11.72
CA ARG A 197 -10.62 -0.92 11.81
C ARG A 197 -11.52 0.32 11.93
N ARG A 198 -11.16 1.28 12.78
CA ARG A 198 -11.88 2.54 12.95
C ARG A 198 -12.11 3.29 11.62
N LEU A 199 -11.08 3.31 10.75
CA LEU A 199 -11.20 3.98 9.46
C LEU A 199 -12.14 3.23 8.51
N ARG A 200 -12.15 1.90 8.57
CA ARG A 200 -13.09 1.05 7.81
C ARG A 200 -14.53 1.25 8.28
N ASP A 201 -14.72 1.26 9.60
CA ASP A 201 -16.03 1.49 10.22
C ASP A 201 -16.56 2.89 9.84
N ALA A 202 -15.72 3.93 9.94
CA ALA A 202 -16.05 5.28 9.51
C ALA A 202 -16.41 5.39 8.02
N ALA A 203 -15.68 4.69 7.15
CA ALA A 203 -16.00 4.67 5.72
C ALA A 203 -17.35 3.97 5.45
N ALA A 204 -17.64 2.86 6.15
CA ALA A 204 -18.91 2.16 6.05
C ALA A 204 -20.09 3.02 6.56
N GLU A 205 -19.94 3.70 7.70
CA GLU A 205 -20.93 4.64 8.24
C GLU A 205 -21.17 5.82 7.28
N ALA A 206 -20.11 6.30 6.61
CA ALA A 206 -20.24 7.33 5.58
C ALA A 206 -20.88 6.83 4.27
N GLY A 207 -21.18 5.53 4.15
CA GLY A 207 -21.78 4.91 2.96
C GLY A 207 -20.82 4.85 1.76
N LEU A 208 -19.51 4.79 2.00
CA LEU A 208 -18.50 4.76 0.93
C LEU A 208 -18.29 3.34 0.39
N ARG A 209 -18.08 3.24 -0.90
CA ARG A 209 -17.75 2.00 -1.61
C ARG A 209 -16.23 1.81 -1.66
N ILE A 210 -15.64 1.41 -0.53
CA ILE A 210 -14.20 1.17 -0.43
C ILE A 210 -13.85 -0.28 -0.73
N HIS A 211 -12.71 -0.50 -1.41
CA HIS A 211 -12.04 -1.78 -1.57
C HIS A 211 -10.67 -1.71 -0.95
N LEU A 212 -10.39 -2.59 0.00
CA LEU A 212 -9.07 -2.71 0.61
C LEU A 212 -8.16 -3.49 -0.33
N THR A 213 -7.07 -2.86 -0.80
CA THR A 213 -6.21 -3.47 -1.80
C THR A 213 -4.87 -3.86 -1.22
N TYR A 214 -4.41 -5.07 -1.52
CA TYR A 214 -3.07 -5.55 -1.25
C TYR A 214 -2.37 -5.85 -2.58
N GLY A 215 -1.14 -5.41 -2.67
CA GLY A 215 -0.25 -5.56 -3.81
C GLY A 215 0.91 -4.58 -3.74
N MET A 216 1.78 -4.64 -4.74
CA MET A 216 3.03 -3.90 -4.77
C MET A 216 3.45 -3.60 -6.21
N SER A 217 4.62 -3.00 -6.41
CA SER A 217 5.12 -2.72 -7.76
C SER A 217 5.31 -4.01 -8.56
N GLU A 218 5.74 -5.07 -7.91
CA GLU A 218 6.01 -6.39 -8.46
C GLU A 218 4.75 -7.12 -8.97
N THR A 219 3.56 -6.63 -8.57
CA THR A 219 2.24 -7.12 -9.05
C THR A 219 1.45 -6.05 -9.81
N CYS A 220 2.14 -5.04 -10.39
CA CYS A 220 1.53 -3.92 -11.11
C CYS A 220 0.46 -3.17 -10.29
N GLY A 221 0.60 -3.16 -8.96
CA GLY A 221 -0.35 -2.59 -8.02
C GLY A 221 -1.14 -3.64 -7.24
N GLY A 222 -2.36 -3.29 -6.82
CA GLY A 222 -3.22 -4.19 -6.07
C GLY A 222 -3.64 -5.42 -6.87
N CYS A 223 -3.42 -6.62 -6.32
CA CYS A 223 -3.80 -7.89 -6.92
C CYS A 223 -4.71 -8.76 -6.01
N VAL A 224 -4.96 -8.31 -4.77
CA VAL A 224 -5.90 -8.91 -3.83
C VAL A 224 -6.79 -7.80 -3.28
N TYR A 225 -8.11 -7.92 -3.45
CA TYR A 225 -9.08 -6.92 -2.98
C TYR A 225 -10.00 -7.54 -1.93
N ASP A 226 -10.13 -6.85 -0.79
CA ASP A 226 -10.95 -7.31 0.35
C ASP A 226 -10.58 -8.73 0.82
N GLY A 227 -9.30 -9.08 0.70
CA GLY A 227 -8.76 -10.39 1.02
C GLY A 227 -9.01 -11.46 -0.04
N VAL A 228 -9.58 -11.12 -1.19
CA VAL A 228 -9.84 -12.05 -2.29
C VAL A 228 -8.94 -11.73 -3.48
N PRO A 229 -8.13 -12.68 -3.99
CA PRO A 229 -7.33 -12.48 -5.19
C PRO A 229 -8.18 -12.02 -6.37
N LEU A 230 -7.61 -11.17 -7.22
CA LEU A 230 -8.23 -10.80 -8.50
C LEU A 230 -8.24 -12.00 -9.45
N ASP A 231 -9.05 -11.93 -10.50
CA ASP A 231 -9.14 -12.98 -11.51
C ASP A 231 -7.76 -13.24 -12.14
N GLY A 232 -7.40 -14.51 -12.27
CA GLY A 232 -6.09 -14.94 -12.75
C GLY A 232 -4.96 -14.86 -11.70
N VAL A 233 -5.23 -14.40 -10.48
CA VAL A 233 -4.25 -14.38 -9.38
C VAL A 233 -4.45 -15.56 -8.46
N THR A 234 -3.34 -16.21 -8.11
CA THR A 234 -3.29 -17.22 -7.06
C THR A 234 -2.33 -16.82 -5.97
N ALA A 235 -2.60 -17.24 -4.74
CA ALA A 235 -1.76 -17.01 -3.59
C ALA A 235 -1.46 -18.32 -2.88
N GLU A 236 -0.24 -18.48 -2.40
CA GLU A 236 0.17 -19.65 -1.61
C GLU A 236 1.19 -19.28 -0.55
N LEU A 237 1.36 -20.16 0.44
CA LEU A 237 2.37 -20.02 1.47
C LEU A 237 3.57 -20.91 1.13
N VAL A 238 4.73 -20.30 1.00
CA VAL A 238 6.00 -21.00 0.77
C VAL A 238 6.85 -20.90 2.02
N HIS A 239 7.28 -22.03 2.56
CA HIS A 239 8.17 -22.07 3.70
C HIS A 239 9.58 -21.68 3.26
N ASP A 240 10.11 -20.61 3.85
CA ASP A 240 11.51 -20.24 3.69
C ASP A 240 12.38 -21.21 4.53
N PRO A 241 13.26 -22.01 3.90
CA PRO A 241 14.10 -22.96 4.60
C PRO A 241 15.04 -22.31 5.63
N ALA A 242 15.45 -21.06 5.40
CA ALA A 242 16.38 -20.35 6.27
C ALA A 242 15.72 -19.79 7.54
N SER A 243 14.53 -19.19 7.39
CA SER A 243 13.82 -18.57 8.51
C SER A 243 12.77 -19.48 9.13
N GLY A 244 12.28 -20.49 8.42
CA GLY A 244 11.14 -21.33 8.80
C GLY A 244 9.81 -20.56 8.89
N VAL A 245 9.78 -19.29 8.42
CA VAL A 245 8.58 -18.44 8.40
C VAL A 245 7.93 -18.57 7.04
N PRO A 246 6.62 -18.90 6.95
CA PRO A 246 5.93 -18.96 5.67
C PRO A 246 5.81 -17.57 5.07
N ARG A 247 6.17 -17.45 3.78
CA ARG A 247 6.07 -16.25 2.97
C ARG A 247 4.94 -16.39 1.96
N LEU A 248 4.29 -15.29 1.66
CA LEU A 248 3.28 -15.26 0.61
C LEU A 248 3.96 -15.23 -0.77
N ARG A 249 3.57 -16.17 -1.63
CA ARG A 249 3.87 -16.19 -3.06
C ARG A 249 2.60 -15.84 -3.82
N LEU A 250 2.70 -14.85 -4.70
CA LEU A 250 1.60 -14.39 -5.55
C LEU A 250 1.94 -14.76 -6.99
N ALA A 251 1.01 -15.38 -7.71
CA ALA A 251 1.20 -15.75 -9.09
C ALA A 251 0.05 -15.24 -9.96
N GLY A 252 0.36 -14.94 -11.23
CA GLY A 252 -0.64 -14.52 -12.20
C GLY A 252 -0.09 -13.57 -13.27
N PRO A 253 -0.92 -13.20 -14.24
CA PRO A 253 -0.49 -12.45 -15.43
C PRO A 253 -0.01 -11.02 -15.11
N MET A 254 -0.38 -10.45 -13.95
CA MET A 254 0.06 -9.12 -13.52
C MET A 254 1.41 -9.11 -12.82
N VAL A 255 2.08 -10.25 -12.66
CA VAL A 255 3.40 -10.32 -12.03
C VAL A 255 4.46 -9.79 -13.00
N SER A 256 5.30 -8.88 -12.50
CA SER A 256 6.41 -8.26 -13.24
C SER A 256 7.47 -9.27 -13.63
N PRO A 257 8.31 -8.99 -14.64
CA PRO A 257 9.40 -9.90 -15.02
C PRO A 257 10.57 -9.88 -14.03
N GLY A 258 10.70 -8.84 -13.21
CA GLY A 258 11.81 -8.69 -12.27
C GLY A 258 12.22 -7.24 -12.06
N TYR A 259 13.49 -7.06 -11.67
CA TYR A 259 14.11 -5.77 -11.42
C TYR A 259 15.12 -5.43 -12.52
N PHE A 260 15.18 -4.14 -12.88
CA PHE A 260 16.16 -3.64 -13.83
C PHE A 260 17.58 -3.74 -13.25
N ASP A 261 18.50 -4.34 -14.03
CA ASP A 261 19.91 -4.51 -13.71
C ASP A 261 20.20 -5.14 -12.32
N ASP A 262 19.28 -6.01 -11.86
CA ASP A 262 19.41 -6.73 -10.58
C ASP A 262 18.97 -8.21 -10.75
N PRO A 263 19.77 -9.02 -11.48
CA PRO A 263 19.42 -10.42 -11.76
C PRO A 263 19.45 -11.28 -10.49
N GLU A 264 20.29 -10.97 -9.51
CA GLU A 264 20.38 -11.73 -8.26
C GLU A 264 19.09 -11.59 -7.47
N ARG A 265 18.62 -10.36 -7.27
CA ARG A 265 17.34 -10.10 -6.57
C ARG A 265 16.16 -10.61 -7.38
N THR A 266 16.20 -10.50 -8.72
CA THR A 266 15.16 -11.07 -9.57
C THR A 266 15.06 -12.57 -9.37
N HIS A 267 16.17 -13.29 -9.40
CA HIS A 267 16.18 -14.74 -9.18
C HIS A 267 15.72 -15.14 -7.78
N ALA A 268 16.02 -14.33 -6.77
CA ALA A 268 15.60 -14.58 -5.37
C ALA A 268 14.09 -14.45 -5.14
N HIS A 269 13.40 -13.63 -5.95
CA HIS A 269 12.00 -13.27 -5.70
C HIS A 269 11.03 -13.65 -6.81
N PHE A 270 11.48 -13.90 -8.03
CA PHE A 270 10.62 -14.18 -9.18
C PHE A 270 10.94 -15.55 -9.79
N GLY A 271 9.94 -16.13 -10.41
CA GLY A 271 10.07 -17.34 -11.18
C GLY A 271 8.83 -17.63 -12.02
N VAL A 272 8.85 -18.78 -12.67
CA VAL A 272 7.77 -19.29 -13.53
C VAL A 272 7.40 -20.69 -13.07
N GLY A 273 6.13 -21.00 -13.18
CA GLY A 273 5.55 -22.30 -12.83
C GLY A 273 5.03 -22.35 -11.39
N THR A 274 3.75 -22.67 -11.29
CA THR A 274 3.07 -23.05 -10.05
C THR A 274 2.51 -24.46 -10.20
N GLU A 275 2.02 -25.07 -9.12
CA GLU A 275 1.34 -26.37 -9.19
C GLU A 275 0.09 -26.33 -10.08
N ALA A 276 -0.61 -25.19 -10.09
CA ALA A 276 -1.84 -24.99 -10.85
C ALA A 276 -1.59 -24.59 -12.31
N ASP A 277 -0.50 -23.88 -12.60
CA ASP A 277 -0.18 -23.35 -13.93
C ASP A 277 1.35 -23.32 -14.14
N PRO A 278 1.90 -24.17 -15.04
CA PRO A 278 3.33 -24.26 -15.28
C PRO A 278 3.92 -22.99 -15.95
N ASP A 279 3.10 -22.14 -16.54
CA ASP A 279 3.53 -20.94 -17.26
C ASP A 279 3.29 -19.66 -16.45
N ALA A 280 2.59 -19.74 -15.32
CA ALA A 280 2.31 -18.58 -14.48
C ALA A 280 3.59 -17.99 -13.88
N ARG A 281 3.79 -16.68 -14.06
CA ARG A 281 4.82 -15.95 -13.31
C ARG A 281 4.40 -15.83 -11.87
N TRP A 282 5.37 -15.92 -10.96
CA TRP A 282 5.14 -15.72 -9.53
C TRP A 282 6.17 -14.77 -8.91
N TYR A 283 5.75 -14.13 -7.85
CA TYR A 283 6.57 -13.27 -7.00
C TYR A 283 6.49 -13.73 -5.54
N LEU A 284 7.66 -14.02 -4.95
CA LEU A 284 7.80 -14.36 -3.53
C LEU A 284 7.98 -13.08 -2.71
N THR A 285 6.96 -12.71 -1.98
CA THR A 285 6.94 -11.48 -1.18
C THR A 285 7.78 -11.63 0.10
N GLU A 286 8.05 -10.53 0.79
CA GLU A 286 8.53 -10.55 2.18
C GLU A 286 7.37 -10.57 3.19
N ASP A 287 6.12 -10.68 2.73
CA ASP A 287 4.95 -10.67 3.59
C ASP A 287 4.60 -12.08 4.07
N THR A 288 4.13 -12.18 5.31
CA THR A 288 3.56 -13.39 5.90
C THR A 288 2.05 -13.28 5.96
N GLY A 289 1.35 -14.41 5.96
CA GLY A 289 -0.11 -14.38 5.96
C GLY A 289 -0.76 -15.73 6.16
N THR A 290 -2.05 -15.78 5.91
CA THR A 290 -2.83 -17.00 5.75
C THR A 290 -3.47 -17.03 4.37
N VAL A 291 -3.55 -18.22 3.80
CA VAL A 291 -4.28 -18.49 2.55
C VAL A 291 -5.23 -19.63 2.87
N GLU A 292 -6.52 -19.38 2.70
CA GLU A 292 -7.58 -20.34 3.01
C GLU A 292 -8.43 -20.57 1.77
N GLY A 293 -8.92 -21.80 1.60
CA GLY A 293 -9.94 -22.09 0.62
C GLY A 293 -11.23 -21.35 0.96
N ALA A 294 -11.82 -20.64 0.00
CA ALA A 294 -13.06 -19.90 0.18
C ALA A 294 -14.03 -20.23 -0.95
N PRO A 295 -14.78 -21.36 -0.85
CA PRO A 295 -15.78 -21.72 -1.84
C PRO A 295 -16.78 -20.57 -2.06
N GLY A 296 -16.96 -20.16 -3.31
CA GLY A 296 -17.82 -19.02 -3.67
C GLY A 296 -17.12 -17.67 -3.75
N ALA A 297 -15.86 -17.53 -3.29
CA ALA A 297 -15.04 -16.37 -3.61
C ALA A 297 -14.46 -16.51 -5.04
N PRO A 298 -14.34 -15.42 -5.82
CA PRO A 298 -13.60 -15.44 -7.07
C PRO A 298 -12.19 -16.03 -6.83
N GLY A 299 -11.78 -16.99 -7.68
CA GLY A 299 -10.51 -17.71 -7.48
C GLY A 299 -10.46 -18.72 -6.33
N GLY A 300 -11.57 -18.88 -5.56
CA GLY A 300 -11.71 -19.90 -4.52
C GLY A 300 -10.81 -19.73 -3.30
N GLN A 301 -10.17 -18.59 -3.12
CA GLN A 301 -9.20 -18.32 -2.06
C GLN A 301 -9.50 -17.02 -1.29
N ARG A 302 -9.11 -16.99 -0.01
CA ARG A 302 -9.03 -15.79 0.81
C ARG A 302 -7.64 -15.66 1.42
N LEU A 303 -7.08 -14.47 1.31
CA LEU A 303 -5.76 -14.11 1.81
C LEU A 303 -5.90 -13.10 2.97
N ALA A 304 -5.12 -13.30 4.03
CA ALA A 304 -4.92 -12.28 5.05
C ALA A 304 -3.43 -12.08 5.31
N VAL A 305 -2.93 -10.86 5.10
CA VAL A 305 -1.55 -10.50 5.43
C VAL A 305 -1.42 -10.30 6.93
N THR A 306 -0.50 -11.03 7.57
CA THR A 306 -0.31 -11.01 9.02
C THR A 306 0.95 -10.27 9.47
N GLY A 307 1.85 -9.93 8.55
CA GLY A 307 3.07 -9.18 8.84
C GLY A 307 4.09 -9.33 7.71
N ARG A 308 5.34 -9.06 8.05
CA ARG A 308 6.50 -9.24 7.17
C ARG A 308 7.55 -10.12 7.84
N VAL A 309 8.37 -10.78 7.03
CA VAL A 309 9.48 -11.61 7.56
C VAL A 309 10.52 -10.74 8.28
N ASP A 310 10.81 -9.55 7.72
CA ASP A 310 11.72 -8.57 8.31
C ASP A 310 11.14 -7.86 9.57
N ASP A 311 9.83 -8.01 9.83
CA ASP A 311 9.15 -7.54 11.05
C ASP A 311 9.07 -8.59 12.15
N VAL A 312 9.61 -9.78 11.91
CA VAL A 312 9.72 -10.81 12.95
C VAL A 312 10.86 -10.46 13.89
N ILE A 313 10.52 -10.23 15.14
CA ILE A 313 11.46 -9.90 16.21
C ILE A 313 11.92 -11.19 16.88
N ASN A 314 13.23 -11.41 16.96
CA ASN A 314 13.79 -12.53 17.72
C ASN A 314 14.21 -12.04 19.12
N THR A 315 13.32 -12.20 20.09
CA THR A 315 13.51 -11.72 21.46
C THR A 315 13.64 -12.90 22.42
N GLY A 316 14.81 -13.04 23.05
CA GLY A 316 15.09 -14.14 23.97
C GLY A 316 14.93 -15.52 23.32
N GLY A 317 15.26 -15.69 22.04
CA GLY A 317 15.10 -16.93 21.28
C GLY A 317 13.67 -17.22 20.81
N MET A 318 12.71 -16.34 21.12
CA MET A 318 11.32 -16.45 20.67
C MET A 318 11.04 -15.51 19.51
N LYS A 319 10.35 -16.01 18.48
CA LYS A 319 9.92 -15.20 17.33
C LYS A 319 8.56 -14.58 17.60
N VAL A 320 8.48 -13.25 17.56
CA VAL A 320 7.23 -12.48 17.71
C VAL A 320 7.02 -11.55 16.53
N SER A 321 5.76 -11.34 16.12
CA SER A 321 5.43 -10.45 15.00
C SER A 321 5.17 -9.04 15.50
N ALA A 322 5.96 -8.07 15.05
CA ALA A 322 5.74 -6.65 15.31
C ALA A 322 4.36 -6.20 14.81
N ALA A 323 3.97 -6.65 13.62
CA ALA A 323 2.66 -6.33 13.04
C ALA A 323 1.49 -6.89 13.88
N ALA A 324 1.65 -8.08 14.49
CA ALA A 324 0.64 -8.62 15.39
C ALA A 324 0.51 -7.79 16.68
N ILE A 325 1.63 -7.35 17.25
CA ILE A 325 1.66 -6.46 18.41
C ILE A 325 0.95 -5.14 18.07
N GLN A 326 1.30 -4.53 16.93
CA GLN A 326 0.69 -3.28 16.48
C GLN A 326 -0.83 -3.41 16.32
N ARG A 327 -1.34 -4.48 15.68
CA ARG A 327 -2.78 -4.72 15.54
C ARG A 327 -3.48 -4.87 16.88
N VAL A 328 -2.87 -5.54 17.86
CA VAL A 328 -3.45 -5.63 19.20
C VAL A 328 -3.56 -4.24 19.81
N LEU A 329 -2.51 -3.42 19.73
CA LEU A 329 -2.52 -2.05 20.25
C LEU A 329 -3.59 -1.19 19.57
N GLU A 330 -3.68 -1.21 18.24
CA GLU A 330 -4.66 -0.45 17.47
C GLU A 330 -6.12 -0.90 17.70
N SER A 331 -6.32 -2.10 18.27
CA SER A 331 -7.64 -2.61 18.66
C SER A 331 -8.10 -2.15 20.04
N LEU A 332 -7.22 -1.53 20.84
CA LEU A 332 -7.54 -1.12 22.21
C LEU A 332 -8.30 0.22 22.23
N PRO A 333 -9.27 0.40 23.14
CA PRO A 333 -9.86 1.70 23.41
C PRO A 333 -8.78 2.70 23.81
N GLY A 334 -8.91 3.95 23.35
CA GLY A 334 -8.00 5.03 23.67
C GLY A 334 -6.71 5.06 22.86
N VAL A 335 -6.52 4.14 21.89
CA VAL A 335 -5.39 4.12 20.96
C VAL A 335 -5.84 4.61 19.59
N HIS A 336 -5.29 5.75 19.17
CA HIS A 336 -5.53 6.30 17.84
C HIS A 336 -4.69 5.62 16.77
N ALA A 337 -3.38 5.43 17.06
CA ALA A 337 -2.43 4.75 16.19
C ALA A 337 -1.34 4.09 17.04
N ALA A 338 -0.69 3.07 16.51
CA ALA A 338 0.42 2.42 17.17
C ALA A 338 1.51 2.01 16.17
N PHE A 339 2.70 1.83 16.70
CA PHE A 339 3.84 1.23 16.05
C PHE A 339 4.44 0.19 16.97
N ALA A 340 4.88 -0.94 16.43
CA ALA A 340 5.71 -1.92 17.15
C ALA A 340 6.97 -2.24 16.35
N GLY A 341 8.05 -2.48 17.05
CA GLY A 341 9.35 -2.80 16.45
C GLY A 341 10.32 -3.35 17.48
N SER A 342 11.59 -3.38 17.11
CA SER A 342 12.65 -3.82 18.03
C SER A 342 13.91 -2.97 17.86
N VAL A 343 14.66 -2.88 18.94
CA VAL A 343 16.03 -2.36 18.97
C VAL A 343 17.00 -3.43 19.47
N PRO A 344 18.29 -3.37 19.07
CA PRO A 344 19.30 -4.28 19.62
C PRO A 344 19.33 -4.26 21.14
N ASP A 345 19.53 -5.41 21.77
CA ASP A 345 19.55 -5.57 23.23
C ASP A 345 20.52 -6.69 23.63
N LEU A 346 21.33 -6.44 24.66
CA LEU A 346 22.35 -7.39 25.11
C LEU A 346 21.76 -8.64 25.76
N GLU A 347 20.62 -8.51 26.45
CA GLU A 347 19.97 -9.64 27.16
C GLU A 347 19.05 -10.43 26.21
N TRP A 348 18.29 -9.72 25.36
CA TRP A 348 17.23 -10.31 24.55
C TRP A 348 17.62 -10.53 23.08
N GLY A 349 18.82 -10.08 22.67
CA GLY A 349 19.19 -9.98 21.25
C GLY A 349 18.44 -8.84 20.55
N GLN A 350 17.11 -8.91 20.58
CA GLN A 350 16.22 -7.84 20.14
C GLN A 350 15.18 -7.55 21.24
N ARG A 351 15.08 -6.30 21.65
CA ARG A 351 14.09 -5.83 22.61
C ARG A 351 12.87 -5.27 21.90
N VAL A 352 11.71 -5.84 22.19
CA VAL A 352 10.43 -5.35 21.65
C VAL A 352 10.13 -3.95 22.20
N CYS A 353 9.77 -3.02 21.34
CA CYS A 353 9.37 -1.65 21.67
C CYS A 353 8.05 -1.28 20.98
N ALA A 354 7.31 -0.35 21.55
CA ALA A 354 6.07 0.17 20.99
C ALA A 354 5.94 1.67 21.18
N ALA A 355 5.48 2.39 20.14
CA ALA A 355 5.03 3.77 20.23
C ALA A 355 3.50 3.80 20.07
N VAL A 356 2.84 4.64 20.84
CA VAL A 356 1.37 4.78 20.86
C VAL A 356 0.98 6.23 20.76
N VAL A 357 0.04 6.52 19.86
CA VAL A 357 -0.67 7.80 19.79
C VAL A 357 -2.00 7.60 20.50
N PRO A 358 -2.26 8.23 21.64
CA PRO A 358 -3.54 8.13 22.32
C PRO A 358 -4.65 8.92 21.58
N GLU A 359 -5.90 8.52 21.75
CA GLU A 359 -7.06 9.26 21.21
C GLU A 359 -7.28 10.62 21.92
N ALA A 360 -6.91 10.70 23.20
CA ALA A 360 -6.91 11.91 24.01
C ALA A 360 -5.86 11.76 25.12
N GLU A 361 -5.48 12.89 25.73
CA GLU A 361 -4.56 12.86 26.87
C GLU A 361 -5.10 11.96 27.99
N GLY A 362 -4.28 11.03 28.49
CA GLY A 362 -4.67 10.07 29.52
C GLY A 362 -5.58 8.92 29.08
N ALA A 363 -5.98 8.84 27.80
CA ALA A 363 -6.82 7.75 27.30
C ALA A 363 -6.09 6.41 27.17
N PHE A 364 -4.77 6.42 27.01
CA PHE A 364 -3.95 5.20 26.89
C PHE A 364 -3.54 4.65 28.25
N SER A 365 -3.75 3.34 28.43
CA SER A 365 -3.26 2.60 29.60
C SER A 365 -2.22 1.57 29.21
N GLU A 366 -0.96 1.82 29.52
CA GLU A 366 0.13 0.84 29.27
C GLU A 366 -0.13 -0.49 29.98
N ALA A 367 -0.68 -0.47 31.19
CA ALA A 367 -0.99 -1.69 31.94
C ALA A 367 -2.04 -2.56 31.22
N ALA A 368 -3.10 -1.96 30.69
CA ALA A 368 -4.11 -2.65 29.90
C ALA A 368 -3.54 -3.18 28.58
N ALA A 369 -2.69 -2.40 27.92
CA ALA A 369 -2.01 -2.82 26.70
C ALA A 369 -1.08 -4.01 26.92
N ARG A 370 -0.28 -3.99 27.99
CA ARG A 370 0.58 -5.10 28.40
C ARG A 370 -0.22 -6.37 28.68
N ALA A 371 -1.34 -6.27 29.38
CA ALA A 371 -2.22 -7.39 29.67
C ALA A 371 -2.78 -7.97 28.36
N SER A 372 -3.36 -7.14 27.50
CA SER A 372 -3.96 -7.57 26.25
C SER A 372 -2.95 -8.25 25.29
N ILE A 373 -1.73 -7.71 25.18
CA ILE A 373 -0.67 -8.33 24.37
C ILE A 373 -0.25 -9.67 24.96
N ARG A 374 -0.07 -9.74 26.28
CA ARG A 374 0.28 -11.00 26.97
C ARG A 374 -0.75 -12.09 26.74
N ASP A 375 -2.04 -11.74 26.86
CA ASP A 375 -3.14 -12.69 26.74
C ASP A 375 -3.31 -13.19 25.31
N ARG A 376 -3.09 -12.35 24.30
CA ARG A 376 -3.33 -12.68 22.89
C ARG A 376 -2.10 -13.23 22.18
N LEU A 377 -0.89 -12.77 22.53
CA LEU A 377 0.35 -13.06 21.80
C LEU A 377 1.44 -13.70 22.68
N GLY A 378 1.18 -13.82 23.98
CA GLY A 378 2.11 -14.39 24.95
C GLY A 378 3.13 -13.38 25.52
N PRO A 379 3.82 -13.76 26.62
CA PRO A 379 4.75 -12.89 27.34
C PRO A 379 5.90 -12.31 26.50
N PRO A 380 6.51 -13.05 25.54
CA PRO A 380 7.61 -12.52 24.73
C PRO A 380 7.22 -11.32 23.86
N ALA A 381 5.94 -11.25 23.46
CA ALA A 381 5.43 -10.16 22.60
C ALA A 381 5.21 -8.85 23.36
N VAL A 382 5.23 -8.84 24.68
CA VAL A 382 4.97 -7.65 25.49
C VAL A 382 6.14 -6.66 25.34
N PRO A 383 5.91 -5.45 24.81
CA PRO A 383 6.94 -4.43 24.68
C PRO A 383 7.60 -4.13 26.01
N LYS A 384 8.93 -4.05 26.00
CA LYS A 384 9.72 -3.71 27.19
C LYS A 384 10.00 -2.21 27.28
N GLN A 385 9.87 -1.51 26.15
CA GLN A 385 10.02 -0.05 26.08
C GLN A 385 8.83 0.56 25.35
N TRP A 386 8.31 1.66 25.89
CA TRP A 386 7.13 2.34 25.42
C TRP A 386 7.42 3.82 25.19
N LEU A 387 6.82 4.39 24.14
CA LEU A 387 6.75 5.82 23.89
C LEU A 387 5.29 6.21 23.68
N VAL A 388 4.86 7.28 24.34
CA VAL A 388 3.62 7.95 24.01
C VAL A 388 3.99 9.19 23.20
N VAL A 389 3.43 9.33 22.01
CA VAL A 389 3.74 10.38 21.05
C VAL A 389 2.45 11.04 20.55
N ASP A 390 2.52 12.30 20.17
CA ASP A 390 1.35 13.03 19.64
C ASP A 390 0.98 12.56 18.22
N ALA A 391 1.96 12.13 17.43
CA ALA A 391 1.77 11.59 16.10
C ALA A 391 2.91 10.63 15.72
N LEU A 392 2.60 9.63 14.89
CA LEU A 392 3.64 8.82 14.25
C LEU A 392 4.28 9.62 13.12
N PRO A 393 5.63 9.65 13.02
CA PRO A 393 6.32 10.27 11.89
C PRO A 393 5.98 9.53 10.60
N LEU A 394 5.80 10.29 9.51
CA LEU A 394 5.41 9.76 8.21
C LEU A 394 6.45 10.10 7.14
N LEU A 395 6.74 9.14 6.28
CA LEU A 395 7.45 9.34 5.04
C LEU A 395 6.60 10.15 4.03
N PRO A 396 7.19 10.74 2.97
CA PRO A 396 6.46 11.49 1.93
C PRO A 396 5.31 10.70 1.27
N ASN A 397 5.42 9.37 1.24
CA ASN A 397 4.39 8.47 0.71
C ASN A 397 3.26 8.16 1.70
N GLY A 398 3.25 8.78 2.88
CA GLY A 398 2.24 8.59 3.92
C GLY A 398 2.39 7.33 4.77
N LYS A 399 3.45 6.53 4.57
CA LYS A 399 3.77 5.39 5.44
C LYS A 399 4.51 5.86 6.69
N THR A 400 4.36 5.11 7.79
CA THR A 400 5.12 5.37 9.03
C THR A 400 6.62 5.32 8.80
N ASP A 401 7.35 6.35 9.25
CA ASP A 401 8.81 6.38 9.26
C ASP A 401 9.32 5.51 10.42
N ARG A 402 9.59 4.26 10.11
CA ARG A 402 10.06 3.27 11.08
C ARG A 402 11.47 3.58 11.60
N GLN A 403 12.33 4.17 10.74
CA GLN A 403 13.71 4.47 11.14
C GLN A 403 13.75 5.58 12.18
N ASP A 404 12.98 6.66 11.95
CA ASP A 404 12.86 7.74 12.94
C ASP A 404 12.28 7.22 14.27
N LEU A 405 11.24 6.39 14.23
CA LEU A 405 10.69 5.80 15.45
C LEU A 405 11.68 4.91 16.19
N LEU A 406 12.39 4.03 15.50
CA LEU A 406 13.36 3.12 16.13
C LEU A 406 14.54 3.90 16.72
N ALA A 407 14.98 4.99 16.08
CA ALA A 407 16.01 5.86 16.61
C ALA A 407 15.65 6.48 17.97
N ARG A 408 14.35 6.77 18.20
CA ARG A 408 13.85 7.32 19.47
C ARG A 408 13.90 6.31 20.64
N PHE A 409 13.96 5.00 20.34
CA PHE A 409 14.09 3.93 21.34
C PHE A 409 15.55 3.59 21.63
N THR A 410 16.47 4.00 20.78
CA THR A 410 17.90 3.77 20.98
C THR A 410 18.45 4.96 21.76
N PRO A 411 19.08 4.77 22.94
CA PRO A 411 19.73 5.89 23.61
C PRO A 411 20.82 6.48 22.71
N PRO A 412 21.04 7.81 22.71
CA PRO A 412 22.18 8.39 22.02
C PRO A 412 23.47 7.76 22.53
N LEU A 413 24.36 7.38 21.61
CA LEU A 413 25.70 6.85 21.90
C LEU A 413 26.56 7.88 22.63
#